data_8b5105834c88663c7332dd5ff214b04d
#
_entry.id   8b5105834c88663c7332dd5ff214b04d
#
_cell.length_a   1.000
_cell.length_b   1.000
_cell.length_c   1.000
_cell.angle_alpha   90.00
_cell.angle_beta   90.00
_cell.angle_gamma   90.00
#
_symmetry.space_group_name_H-M   'P 1'
#
loop_
_entity.id
_entity.type
_entity.pdbx_description
1 polymer ?
#
loop_
_entity_poly.entity_id
_entity_poly.type
_entity_poly.pdbx_seq_one_letter_code
_entity_poly.pdbx_strand_id
1 'polypeptide(L)'
;MKRLFFVVFVLILSSASHLVAQIHEIGVFVGGSNYVGEIGSTSYIKPNEIAYGVIYKWNRSPRYSWRFSYIQSKITAQDNKASENARVLRNLDFENNIKEFSAGLEFNFFEFNLHDFKNDFTPYIYTGVSYTNYDEKYFMGGKAKKDINRGVFAIPIILGIKTNISKHYVLGLEAGARYTFTDNLDGSNPKNPNFSALRFGNLDSKDWYVFTGLTLTYTFGEKPCYCSN
;
A
#
# COMPACT_ATOMS: atom_id res chain seq x y z
N MET A 1 0.70 8.46 -37.22
CA MET A 1 0.65 8.13 -35.76
C MET A 1 1.68 7.07 -35.35
N LYS A 2 1.78 5.90 -36.00
CA LYS A 2 2.77 4.85 -35.61
C LYS A 2 4.23 5.30 -35.65
N ARG A 3 4.62 6.11 -36.66
CA ARG A 3 5.99 6.65 -36.78
C ARG A 3 6.33 7.68 -35.71
N LEU A 4 5.36 8.50 -35.29
CA LEU A 4 5.54 9.46 -34.17
C LEU A 4 5.72 8.71 -32.83
N PHE A 5 4.95 7.66 -32.60
CA PHE A 5 5.08 6.81 -31.40
C PHE A 5 6.45 6.13 -31.34
N PHE A 6 6.97 5.66 -32.50
CA PHE A 6 8.29 5.05 -32.59
C PHE A 6 9.41 6.06 -32.30
N VAL A 7 9.32 7.28 -32.85
CA VAL A 7 10.30 8.35 -32.61
C VAL A 7 10.31 8.78 -31.14
N VAL A 8 9.12 8.94 -30.52
CA VAL A 8 9.00 9.26 -29.08
C VAL A 8 9.56 8.14 -28.22
N PHE A 9 9.30 6.89 -28.58
CA PHE A 9 9.85 5.72 -27.87
C PHE A 9 11.38 5.63 -27.98
N VAL A 10 11.96 5.93 -29.16
CA VAL A 10 13.42 5.98 -29.35
C VAL A 10 14.05 7.16 -28.62
N LEU A 11 13.39 8.32 -28.56
CA LEU A 11 13.85 9.48 -27.77
C LEU A 11 13.82 9.21 -26.26
N ILE A 12 12.83 8.47 -25.76
CA ILE A 12 12.77 8.05 -24.37
C ILE A 12 13.89 7.04 -24.04
N LEU A 13 14.19 6.13 -24.96
CA LEU A 13 15.31 5.18 -24.82
C LEU A 13 16.68 5.86 -24.90
N SER A 14 16.87 6.89 -25.70
CA SER A 14 18.13 7.61 -25.82
C SER A 14 18.41 8.55 -24.64
N SER A 15 17.39 9.01 -23.92
CA SER A 15 17.55 9.79 -22.68
C SER A 15 17.92 8.94 -21.47
N ALA A 16 17.87 7.61 -21.57
CA ALA A 16 18.26 6.69 -20.50
C ALA A 16 19.78 6.53 -20.31
N SER A 17 20.61 7.16 -21.15
CA SER A 17 22.09 6.98 -21.13
C SER A 17 22.84 7.88 -20.15
N HIS A 18 22.19 8.72 -19.36
CA HIS A 18 22.80 9.42 -18.22
C HIS A 18 22.44 8.72 -16.91
N LEU A 19 22.70 7.42 -16.82
CA LEU A 19 22.64 6.67 -15.56
C LEU A 19 23.82 7.09 -14.69
N VAL A 20 23.70 8.26 -14.07
CA VAL A 20 24.51 8.59 -12.88
C VAL A 20 24.22 7.46 -11.89
N ALA A 21 25.28 6.80 -11.47
CA ALA A 21 25.37 5.71 -10.50
C ALA A 21 24.27 5.80 -9.40
N GLN A 22 23.18 5.06 -9.59
CA GLN A 22 22.03 5.07 -8.69
C GLN A 22 21.74 3.64 -8.22
N ILE A 23 21.45 3.49 -6.95
CA ILE A 23 21.10 2.18 -6.40
C ILE A 23 19.60 1.96 -6.52
N HIS A 24 19.26 0.82 -7.07
CA HIS A 24 17.91 0.32 -7.17
C HIS A 24 17.69 -0.84 -6.22
N GLU A 25 16.49 -0.97 -5.72
CA GLU A 25 16.07 -2.13 -4.95
C GLU A 25 14.83 -2.75 -5.60
N ILE A 26 14.82 -4.06 -5.70
CA ILE A 26 13.63 -4.83 -6.03
C ILE A 26 13.39 -5.87 -4.95
N GLY A 27 12.15 -6.07 -4.57
CA GLY A 27 11.87 -7.02 -3.50
C GLY A 27 10.41 -7.35 -3.35
N VAL A 28 10.12 -8.03 -2.26
CA VAL A 28 8.79 -8.52 -1.93
C VAL A 28 8.32 -7.97 -0.59
N PHE A 29 7.01 -7.85 -0.48
CA PHE A 29 6.30 -7.63 0.78
C PHE A 29 5.50 -8.89 1.11
N VAL A 30 5.56 -9.34 2.36
CA VAL A 30 4.72 -10.40 2.90
C VAL A 30 4.26 -10.02 4.29
N GLY A 31 2.95 -10.08 4.50
CA GLY A 31 2.38 -9.66 5.77
C GLY A 31 0.90 -9.97 5.88
N GLY A 32 0.22 -9.15 6.64
CA GLY A 32 -1.23 -9.21 6.79
C GLY A 32 -1.91 -7.87 6.54
N SER A 33 -3.20 -7.95 6.33
CA SER A 33 -4.10 -6.81 6.18
C SER A 33 -5.22 -6.84 7.22
N ASN A 34 -5.74 -5.68 7.53
CA ASN A 34 -7.01 -5.51 8.24
C ASN A 34 -7.74 -4.26 7.76
N TYR A 35 -9.04 -4.27 7.96
CA TYR A 35 -9.95 -3.18 7.67
C TYR A 35 -10.27 -2.38 8.93
N VAL A 36 -10.51 -1.08 8.77
CA VAL A 36 -11.00 -0.17 9.83
C VAL A 36 -12.07 0.75 9.24
N GLY A 37 -13.30 0.61 9.71
CA GLY A 37 -14.47 1.38 9.25
C GLY A 37 -15.75 1.02 10.00
N GLU A 38 -16.87 0.95 9.28
CA GLU A 38 -18.20 0.75 9.87
C GLU A 38 -18.44 -0.66 10.39
N ILE A 39 -17.80 -1.68 9.81
CA ILE A 39 -18.00 -3.09 10.17
C ILE A 39 -16.77 -3.61 10.91
N GLY A 40 -17.01 -4.41 11.95
CA GLY A 40 -15.99 -5.14 12.69
C GLY A 40 -15.24 -4.30 13.72
N SER A 41 -13.99 -4.67 13.96
CA SER A 41 -13.13 -4.05 14.97
C SER A 41 -12.58 -2.70 14.50
N THR A 42 -12.46 -1.72 15.41
CA THR A 42 -11.83 -0.42 15.18
C THR A 42 -10.32 -0.41 15.42
N SER A 43 -9.71 -1.57 15.66
CA SER A 43 -8.26 -1.68 15.88
C SER A 43 -7.48 -1.43 14.60
N TYR A 44 -6.54 -0.47 14.62
CA TYR A 44 -5.73 -0.11 13.45
C TYR A 44 -4.74 -1.21 13.04
N ILE A 45 -4.15 -1.92 13.98
CA ILE A 45 -3.20 -3.01 13.69
C ILE A 45 -3.74 -4.30 14.28
N LYS A 46 -4.44 -5.06 13.45
CA LYS A 46 -4.99 -6.38 13.78
C LYS A 46 -5.09 -7.23 12.51
N PRO A 47 -3.95 -7.58 11.89
CA PRO A 47 -3.95 -8.31 10.62
C PRO A 47 -4.71 -9.63 10.77
N ASN A 48 -5.64 -9.87 9.88
CA ASN A 48 -6.51 -11.04 9.87
C ASN A 48 -6.55 -11.76 8.51
N GLU A 49 -5.98 -11.16 7.47
CA GLU A 49 -5.85 -11.72 6.13
C GLU A 49 -4.41 -11.59 5.63
N ILE A 50 -4.02 -12.41 4.65
CA ILE A 50 -2.67 -12.36 4.07
C ILE A 50 -2.58 -11.23 3.04
N ALA A 51 -1.48 -10.48 3.09
CA ALA A 51 -1.10 -9.49 2.11
C ALA A 51 0.29 -9.82 1.54
N TYR A 52 0.44 -9.73 0.23
CA TYR A 52 1.71 -9.97 -0.45
C TYR A 52 1.85 -9.08 -1.68
N GLY A 53 3.08 -8.78 -2.04
CA GLY A 53 3.33 -7.90 -3.18
C GLY A 53 4.79 -7.75 -3.54
N VAL A 54 5.02 -6.87 -4.52
CA VAL A 54 6.34 -6.53 -5.01
C VAL A 54 6.61 -5.05 -4.75
N ILE A 55 7.89 -4.75 -4.51
CA ILE A 55 8.37 -3.40 -4.21
C ILE A 55 9.55 -3.11 -5.14
N TYR A 56 9.59 -1.91 -5.67
CA TYR A 56 10.74 -1.34 -6.34
C TYR A 56 11.06 0.00 -5.72
N LYS A 57 12.36 0.23 -5.42
CA LYS A 57 12.85 1.52 -4.91
C LYS A 57 13.97 2.04 -5.79
N TRP A 58 13.92 3.34 -6.00
CA TRP A 58 14.97 4.10 -6.66
C TRP A 58 15.60 5.04 -5.64
N ASN A 59 16.77 4.63 -5.12
CA ASN A 59 17.48 5.35 -4.09
C ASN A 59 18.23 6.53 -4.70
N ARG A 60 17.79 7.74 -4.38
CA ARG A 60 18.39 8.99 -4.86
C ARG A 60 19.45 9.53 -3.90
N SER A 61 19.33 9.18 -2.63
CA SER A 61 20.28 9.53 -1.58
C SER A 61 20.19 8.55 -0.41
N PRO A 62 21.13 8.58 0.57
CA PRO A 62 20.99 7.80 1.80
C PRO A 62 19.75 8.16 2.62
N ARG A 63 19.15 9.33 2.36
CA ARG A 63 18.00 9.85 3.12
C ARG A 63 16.66 9.60 2.47
N TYR A 64 16.57 9.47 1.14
CA TYR A 64 15.27 9.30 0.47
C TYR A 64 15.35 8.44 -0.78
N SER A 65 14.26 7.75 -1.05
CA SER A 65 14.04 6.96 -2.26
C SER A 65 12.63 7.12 -2.80
N TRP A 66 12.49 7.06 -4.13
CA TRP A 66 11.20 6.84 -4.75
C TRP A 66 10.83 5.37 -4.62
N ARG A 67 9.64 5.10 -4.11
CA ARG A 67 9.13 3.74 -3.93
C ARG A 67 7.87 3.53 -4.73
N PHE A 68 7.84 2.40 -5.43
CA PHE A 68 6.69 1.88 -6.16
C PHE A 68 6.38 0.51 -5.60
N SER A 69 5.10 0.21 -5.40
CA SER A 69 4.70 -1.12 -4.94
C SER A 69 3.38 -1.56 -5.55
N TYR A 70 3.24 -2.86 -5.69
CA TYR A 70 1.99 -3.52 -6.03
C TYR A 70 1.72 -4.58 -4.99
N ILE A 71 0.60 -4.46 -4.28
CA ILE A 71 0.20 -5.35 -3.19
C ILE A 71 -1.18 -5.92 -3.48
N GLN A 72 -1.33 -7.21 -3.27
CA GLN A 72 -2.62 -7.90 -3.28
C GLN A 72 -2.94 -8.41 -1.90
N SER A 73 -4.21 -8.29 -1.53
CA SER A 73 -4.72 -8.79 -0.27
C SER A 73 -6.23 -8.98 -0.34
N LYS A 74 -6.76 -9.64 0.67
CA LYS A 74 -8.16 -9.59 1.04
C LYS A 74 -8.29 -8.74 2.31
N ILE A 75 -9.35 -7.99 2.45
CA ILE A 75 -9.76 -7.36 3.71
C ILE A 75 -11.07 -7.98 4.16
N THR A 76 -11.15 -8.30 5.43
CA THR A 76 -12.35 -8.87 6.05
C THR A 76 -12.65 -8.18 7.36
N ALA A 77 -13.93 -8.04 7.69
CA ALA A 77 -14.36 -7.63 9.01
C ALA A 77 -15.65 -8.34 9.42
N GLN A 78 -15.81 -8.53 10.71
CA GLN A 78 -16.95 -9.23 11.32
C GLN A 78 -17.40 -8.47 12.55
N ASP A 79 -18.66 -8.09 12.59
CA ASP A 79 -19.27 -7.35 13.71
C ASP A 79 -19.27 -8.13 15.02
N ASN A 80 -19.35 -9.45 14.95
CA ASN A 80 -19.28 -10.32 16.14
C ASN A 80 -17.92 -10.28 16.88
N LYS A 81 -16.88 -9.71 16.24
CA LYS A 81 -15.55 -9.49 16.82
C LYS A 81 -15.31 -8.02 17.21
N ALA A 82 -16.32 -7.17 17.10
CA ALA A 82 -16.26 -5.78 17.51
C ALA A 82 -16.34 -5.63 19.04
N SER A 83 -15.83 -4.52 19.55
CA SER A 83 -15.93 -4.17 20.98
C SER A 83 -17.29 -3.54 21.31
N GLU A 84 -17.96 -2.94 20.32
CA GLU A 84 -19.22 -2.22 20.49
C GLU A 84 -20.42 -3.18 20.40
N ASN A 85 -21.23 -3.23 21.45
CA ASN A 85 -22.41 -4.08 21.52
C ASN A 85 -23.38 -3.87 20.35
N ALA A 86 -23.51 -2.64 19.85
CA ALA A 86 -24.39 -2.33 18.71
C ALA A 86 -23.95 -3.05 17.43
N ARG A 87 -22.64 -3.16 17.18
CA ARG A 87 -22.08 -3.92 16.05
C ARG A 87 -22.31 -5.41 16.24
N VAL A 88 -22.06 -5.93 17.45
CA VAL A 88 -22.27 -7.36 17.77
C VAL A 88 -23.74 -7.75 17.52
N LEU A 89 -24.70 -6.92 17.92
CA LEU A 89 -26.13 -7.16 17.69
C LEU A 89 -26.49 -7.08 16.19
N ARG A 90 -25.85 -6.20 15.43
CA ARG A 90 -26.06 -6.05 14.00
C ARG A 90 -25.53 -7.25 13.21
N ASN A 91 -24.43 -7.84 13.65
CA ASN A 91 -23.84 -9.10 13.18
C ASN A 91 -23.61 -9.15 11.65
N LEU A 92 -23.09 -8.06 11.07
CA LEU A 92 -22.69 -8.03 9.68
C LEU A 92 -21.25 -8.55 9.50
N ASP A 93 -20.98 -9.13 8.33
CA ASP A 93 -19.65 -9.52 7.90
C ASP A 93 -19.46 -9.20 6.42
N PHE A 94 -18.20 -8.91 6.05
CA PHE A 94 -17.83 -8.76 4.66
C PHE A 94 -16.40 -9.24 4.41
N GLU A 95 -16.14 -9.53 3.13
CA GLU A 95 -14.79 -9.72 2.60
C GLU A 95 -14.64 -8.91 1.30
N ASN A 96 -13.47 -8.37 1.01
CA ASN A 96 -13.20 -7.65 -0.21
C ASN A 96 -11.78 -7.89 -0.70
N ASN A 97 -11.61 -8.10 -2.01
CA ASN A 97 -10.30 -8.27 -2.62
C ASN A 97 -9.73 -6.91 -2.98
N ILE A 98 -8.52 -6.64 -2.50
CA ILE A 98 -7.79 -5.39 -2.70
C ILE A 98 -6.60 -5.64 -3.59
N LYS A 99 -6.46 -4.82 -4.65
CA LYS A 99 -5.26 -4.73 -5.48
C LYS A 99 -4.81 -3.28 -5.46
N GLU A 100 -3.70 -3.02 -4.80
CA GLU A 100 -3.15 -1.68 -4.62
C GLU A 100 -1.90 -1.51 -5.48
N PHE A 101 -1.84 -0.43 -6.25
CA PHE A 101 -0.62 0.11 -6.82
C PHE A 101 -0.30 1.42 -6.10
N SER A 102 0.92 1.61 -5.59
CA SER A 102 1.32 2.86 -4.94
C SER A 102 2.63 3.39 -5.48
N ALA A 103 2.75 4.72 -5.46
CA ALA A 103 3.94 5.47 -5.83
C ALA A 103 4.14 6.63 -4.86
N GLY A 104 5.35 6.82 -4.35
CA GLY A 104 5.62 7.88 -3.39
C GLY A 104 7.08 7.95 -2.95
N LEU A 105 7.29 8.68 -1.87
CA LEU A 105 8.60 8.94 -1.29
C LEU A 105 8.76 8.20 0.04
N GLU A 106 9.86 7.46 0.16
CA GLU A 106 10.34 6.88 1.40
C GLU A 106 11.48 7.75 1.95
N PHE A 107 11.34 8.21 3.18
CA PHE A 107 12.33 9.04 3.86
C PHE A 107 12.93 8.29 5.05
N ASN A 108 14.26 8.21 5.11
CA ASN A 108 15.04 7.57 6.16
C ASN A 108 15.40 8.59 7.24
N PHE A 109 15.12 8.29 8.50
CA PHE A 109 15.47 9.18 9.62
C PHE A 109 16.98 9.20 9.90
N PHE A 110 17.66 8.10 9.65
CA PHE A 110 19.13 8.03 9.66
C PHE A 110 19.65 7.82 8.24
N GLU A 111 20.91 8.17 8.00
CA GLU A 111 21.56 7.87 6.73
C GLU A 111 21.68 6.36 6.56
N PHE A 112 21.16 5.87 5.46
CA PHE A 112 21.16 4.47 5.13
C PHE A 112 21.96 4.25 3.85
N ASN A 113 23.28 4.03 4.05
CA ASN A 113 24.21 3.93 2.94
C ASN A 113 24.27 2.49 2.41
N LEU A 114 23.76 2.28 1.21
CA LEU A 114 23.78 0.99 0.53
C LEU A 114 25.12 0.67 -0.17
N HIS A 115 26.10 1.60 -0.16
CA HIS A 115 27.42 1.42 -0.78
C HIS A 115 28.41 0.75 0.14
N ASP A 116 28.40 1.15 1.39
CA ASP A 116 29.27 0.61 2.42
C ASP A 116 28.48 -0.44 3.19
N PHE A 117 28.93 -1.69 3.13
CA PHE A 117 28.32 -2.71 3.97
C PHE A 117 28.73 -2.46 5.42
N LYS A 118 27.91 -1.70 6.11
CA LYS A 118 27.80 -1.64 7.56
C LYS A 118 26.45 -2.18 7.94
N ASN A 119 26.33 -2.78 9.11
CA ASN A 119 25.02 -3.16 9.65
C ASN A 119 24.25 -1.88 10.05
N ASP A 120 23.77 -1.16 9.07
CA ASP A 120 23.02 0.07 9.26
C ASP A 120 21.55 -0.28 9.54
N PHE A 121 20.97 0.54 10.40
CA PHE A 121 19.57 0.47 10.77
C PHE A 121 18.95 1.87 10.64
N THR A 122 17.76 1.95 10.09
CA THR A 122 17.03 3.22 10.03
C THR A 122 15.53 3.02 10.16
N PRO A 123 14.86 3.80 11.00
CA PRO A 123 13.44 4.02 10.86
C PRO A 123 13.17 4.80 9.56
N TYR A 124 12.00 4.60 8.98
CA TYR A 124 11.58 5.34 7.80
C TYR A 124 10.08 5.62 7.79
N ILE A 125 9.70 6.65 7.06
CA ILE A 125 8.32 6.95 6.71
C ILE A 125 8.17 6.93 5.20
N TYR A 126 7.05 6.36 4.72
CA TYR A 126 6.66 6.43 3.32
C TYR A 126 5.29 7.05 3.19
N THR A 127 5.14 7.94 2.23
CA THR A 127 3.85 8.50 1.82
C THR A 127 3.84 8.77 0.32
N GLY A 128 2.65 8.91 -0.24
CA GLY A 128 2.46 9.14 -1.67
C GLY A 128 1.00 9.03 -2.08
N VAL A 129 0.79 8.46 -3.25
CA VAL A 129 -0.54 8.19 -3.79
C VAL A 129 -0.65 6.70 -4.08
N SER A 130 -1.77 6.10 -3.76
CA SER A 130 -2.11 4.76 -4.18
C SER A 130 -3.43 4.74 -4.95
N TYR A 131 -3.53 3.77 -5.87
CA TYR A 131 -4.74 3.44 -6.59
C TYR A 131 -5.14 2.02 -6.23
N THR A 132 -6.32 1.90 -5.62
CA THR A 132 -6.82 0.65 -5.08
C THR A 132 -8.03 0.19 -5.89
N ASN A 133 -7.92 -1.01 -6.43
CA ASN A 133 -9.03 -1.69 -7.08
C ASN A 133 -9.71 -2.62 -6.08
N TYR A 134 -11.04 -2.54 -6.00
CA TYR A 134 -11.86 -3.28 -5.04
C TYR A 134 -13.22 -3.61 -5.62
N ASP A 135 -13.95 -4.54 -4.97
CA ASP A 135 -15.34 -4.85 -5.32
C ASP A 135 -16.30 -3.96 -4.53
N GLU A 136 -17.01 -3.08 -5.23
CA GLU A 136 -18.13 -2.34 -4.64
C GLU A 136 -19.22 -3.32 -4.21
N LYS A 137 -19.74 -3.12 -2.98
CA LYS A 137 -20.67 -4.04 -2.36
C LYS A 137 -21.91 -3.31 -1.84
N TYR A 138 -22.94 -4.08 -1.51
CA TYR A 138 -24.15 -3.66 -0.80
C TYR A 138 -24.64 -4.81 0.06
N PHE A 139 -25.39 -4.49 1.12
CA PHE A 139 -25.99 -5.49 1.99
C PHE A 139 -27.44 -5.75 1.60
N MET A 140 -27.80 -7.05 1.46
CA MET A 140 -29.17 -7.47 1.26
C MET A 140 -29.44 -8.74 2.07
N GLY A 141 -30.42 -8.66 2.98
CA GLY A 141 -30.74 -9.78 3.88
C GLY A 141 -29.59 -10.14 4.83
N GLY A 142 -28.83 -9.14 5.32
CA GLY A 142 -27.70 -9.32 6.23
C GLY A 142 -26.41 -9.85 5.57
N LYS A 143 -26.38 -10.01 4.24
CA LYS A 143 -25.22 -10.53 3.50
C LYS A 143 -24.67 -9.50 2.54
N ALA A 144 -23.33 -9.35 2.54
CA ALA A 144 -22.63 -8.52 1.57
C ALA A 144 -22.68 -9.17 0.18
N LYS A 145 -23.16 -8.40 -0.81
CA LYS A 145 -23.21 -8.81 -2.22
C LYS A 145 -22.34 -7.88 -3.06
N LYS A 146 -21.68 -8.44 -4.07
CA LYS A 146 -20.88 -7.68 -5.03
C LYS A 146 -21.81 -7.00 -6.04
N ASP A 147 -21.55 -5.73 -6.33
CA ASP A 147 -22.14 -4.98 -7.43
C ASP A 147 -21.15 -4.94 -8.62
N ILE A 148 -20.20 -4.04 -8.58
CA ILE A 148 -19.21 -3.85 -9.65
C ILE A 148 -17.80 -3.74 -9.08
N ASN A 149 -16.78 -3.88 -9.95
CA ASN A 149 -15.42 -3.58 -9.60
C ASN A 149 -15.16 -2.08 -9.78
N ARG A 150 -14.53 -1.44 -8.79
CA ARG A 150 -14.18 -0.01 -8.80
C ARG A 150 -12.72 0.22 -8.41
N GLY A 151 -12.21 1.36 -8.86
CA GLY A 151 -10.93 1.89 -8.41
C GLY A 151 -11.12 3.16 -7.60
N VAL A 152 -10.29 3.35 -6.59
CA VAL A 152 -10.25 4.54 -5.74
C VAL A 152 -8.83 4.95 -5.44
N PHE A 153 -8.59 6.25 -5.33
CA PHE A 153 -7.34 6.76 -4.80
C PHE A 153 -7.31 6.66 -3.27
N ALA A 154 -6.10 6.49 -2.73
CA ALA A 154 -5.85 6.55 -1.31
C ALA A 154 -4.50 7.20 -1.03
N ILE A 155 -4.31 7.63 0.21
CA ILE A 155 -3.04 8.17 0.71
C ILE A 155 -2.45 7.13 1.66
N PRO A 156 -1.34 6.46 1.28
CA PRO A 156 -0.61 5.58 2.18
C PRO A 156 0.23 6.38 3.15
N ILE A 157 0.23 5.98 4.42
CA ILE A 157 1.10 6.47 5.48
C ILE A 157 1.71 5.23 6.14
N ILE A 158 2.98 4.95 5.85
CA ILE A 158 3.68 3.76 6.29
C ILE A 158 4.83 4.17 7.20
N LEU A 159 4.92 3.55 8.36
CA LEU A 159 6.07 3.63 9.25
C LEU A 159 6.76 2.27 9.26
N GLY A 160 8.08 2.28 9.20
CA GLY A 160 8.85 1.06 9.21
C GLY A 160 10.25 1.25 9.75
N ILE A 161 10.91 0.13 9.92
CA ILE A 161 12.32 0.02 10.25
C ILE A 161 12.98 -0.89 9.24
N LYS A 162 14.21 -0.62 8.86
CA LYS A 162 14.96 -1.48 7.95
C LYS A 162 16.42 -1.59 8.34
N THR A 163 17.04 -2.69 7.96
CA THR A 163 18.45 -2.98 8.20
C THR A 163 19.06 -3.77 7.05
N ASN A 164 20.35 -3.58 6.83
CA ASN A 164 21.13 -4.40 5.90
C ASN A 164 21.46 -5.75 6.55
N ILE A 165 21.00 -6.83 5.95
CA ILE A 165 21.38 -8.19 6.39
C ILE A 165 22.57 -8.75 5.60
N SER A 166 22.84 -8.16 4.44
CA SER A 166 24.06 -8.42 3.64
C SER A 166 24.33 -7.26 2.68
N LYS A 167 25.40 -7.35 1.87
CA LYS A 167 25.76 -6.33 0.86
C LYS A 167 24.65 -5.98 -0.11
N HIS A 168 23.75 -6.93 -0.37
CA HIS A 168 22.71 -6.78 -1.38
C HIS A 168 21.30 -6.99 -0.84
N TYR A 169 21.12 -7.33 0.44
CA TYR A 169 19.82 -7.60 0.98
C TYR A 169 19.47 -6.67 2.14
N VAL A 170 18.29 -6.04 2.03
CA VAL A 170 17.70 -5.19 3.06
C VAL A 170 16.43 -5.85 3.55
N LEU A 171 16.34 -6.05 4.86
CA LEU A 171 15.15 -6.53 5.55
C LEU A 171 14.47 -5.36 6.22
N GLY A 172 13.15 -5.26 6.06
CA GLY A 172 12.34 -4.25 6.72
C GLY A 172 11.11 -4.85 7.41
N LEU A 173 10.65 -4.16 8.42
CA LEU A 173 9.36 -4.36 9.07
C LEU A 173 8.57 -3.07 8.94
N GLU A 174 7.33 -3.15 8.48
CA GLU A 174 6.49 -1.97 8.29
C GLU A 174 5.04 -2.19 8.68
N ALA A 175 4.41 -1.12 9.12
CA ALA A 175 2.97 -1.02 9.30
C ALA A 175 2.49 0.27 8.63
N GLY A 176 1.43 0.20 7.87
CA GLY A 176 0.96 1.36 7.13
C GLY A 176 -0.54 1.37 6.92
N ALA A 177 -1.16 2.49 7.26
CA ALA A 177 -2.55 2.78 7.00
C ALA A 177 -2.72 3.42 5.62
N ARG A 178 -3.86 3.16 4.99
CA ARG A 178 -4.31 3.78 3.74
C ARG A 178 -5.61 4.49 4.00
N TYR A 179 -5.58 5.81 3.91
CA TYR A 179 -6.77 6.64 3.91
C TYR A 179 -7.39 6.63 2.52
N THR A 180 -8.54 5.98 2.34
CA THR A 180 -9.19 5.90 1.03
C THR A 180 -10.16 7.07 0.82
N PHE A 181 -10.36 7.46 -0.43
CA PHE A 181 -11.37 8.46 -0.77
C PHE A 181 -12.75 7.83 -1.05
N THR A 182 -13.02 6.67 -0.47
CA THR A 182 -14.31 6.00 -0.53
C THR A 182 -14.80 5.62 0.86
N ASP A 183 -16.08 5.40 0.97
CA ASP A 183 -16.81 4.93 2.14
C ASP A 183 -17.62 3.68 1.76
N ASN A 184 -17.07 2.83 0.89
CA ASN A 184 -17.76 1.64 0.42
C ASN A 184 -16.82 0.46 0.14
N LEU A 185 -15.72 0.35 0.90
CA LEU A 185 -14.90 -0.87 0.85
C LEU A 185 -15.63 -2.05 1.51
N ASP A 186 -16.47 -1.76 2.51
CA ASP A 186 -17.22 -2.74 3.29
C ASP A 186 -18.64 -2.97 2.77
N GLY A 187 -19.18 -2.09 1.92
CA GLY A 187 -20.54 -2.16 1.40
C GLY A 187 -21.57 -1.35 2.18
N SER A 188 -21.16 -0.50 3.13
CA SER A 188 -22.02 0.36 3.94
C SER A 188 -22.66 1.48 3.13
N ASN A 189 -21.96 2.02 2.11
CA ASN A 189 -22.41 3.16 1.30
C ASN A 189 -22.35 2.90 -0.21
N PRO A 190 -23.20 2.00 -0.76
CA PRO A 190 -23.23 1.70 -2.18
C PRO A 190 -23.52 2.95 -3.02
N LYS A 191 -22.69 3.18 -4.05
CA LYS A 191 -22.84 4.34 -4.95
C LYS A 191 -23.89 4.14 -6.03
N ASN A 192 -24.29 2.89 -6.28
CA ASN A 192 -25.35 2.58 -7.24
C ASN A 192 -26.70 3.11 -6.72
N PRO A 193 -27.41 3.97 -7.49
CA PRO A 193 -28.70 4.55 -7.07
C PRO A 193 -29.75 3.50 -6.71
N ASN A 194 -29.73 2.34 -7.35
CA ASN A 194 -30.68 1.25 -7.09
C ASN A 194 -30.54 0.66 -5.67
N PHE A 195 -29.40 0.86 -5.02
CA PHE A 195 -29.10 0.37 -3.68
C PHE A 195 -28.97 1.48 -2.65
N SER A 196 -29.35 2.72 -3.00
CA SER A 196 -29.23 3.88 -2.10
C SER A 196 -30.02 3.73 -0.80
N ALA A 197 -31.13 3.01 -0.83
CA ALA A 197 -31.94 2.72 0.36
C ALA A 197 -31.29 1.70 1.33
N LEU A 198 -30.20 1.04 0.90
CA LEU A 198 -29.48 0.05 1.70
C LEU A 198 -28.26 0.64 2.43
N ARG A 199 -28.04 1.95 2.33
CA ARG A 199 -26.94 2.65 3.01
C ARG A 199 -27.15 2.65 4.52
N PHE A 200 -26.05 2.52 5.26
CA PHE A 200 -26.06 2.57 6.71
C PHE A 200 -24.70 3.10 7.22
N GLY A 201 -24.60 3.36 8.53
CA GLY A 201 -23.39 3.88 9.16
C GLY A 201 -23.22 5.39 9.00
N ASN A 202 -22.01 5.88 9.20
CA ASN A 202 -21.65 7.28 9.02
C ASN A 202 -21.21 7.53 7.57
N LEU A 203 -22.10 8.04 6.74
CA LEU A 203 -21.88 8.27 5.31
C LEU A 203 -20.80 9.33 4.98
N ASP A 204 -20.35 10.09 5.98
CA ASP A 204 -19.32 11.11 5.86
C ASP A 204 -17.91 10.60 6.25
N SER A 205 -17.82 9.41 6.84
CA SER A 205 -16.53 8.77 7.15
C SER A 205 -15.86 8.23 5.90
N LYS A 206 -14.57 7.92 6.01
CA LYS A 206 -13.82 7.25 4.95
C LYS A 206 -13.22 5.97 5.50
N ASP A 207 -13.25 4.94 4.67
CA ASP A 207 -12.70 3.65 5.00
C ASP A 207 -11.17 3.66 5.03
N TRP A 208 -10.61 2.90 5.95
CA TRP A 208 -9.19 2.66 6.06
C TRP A 208 -8.88 1.17 5.96
N TYR A 209 -7.73 0.86 5.42
CA TYR A 209 -7.15 -0.47 5.57
C TYR A 209 -5.67 -0.35 5.91
N VAL A 210 -5.16 -1.38 6.56
CA VAL A 210 -3.78 -1.39 7.07
C VAL A 210 -3.09 -2.65 6.56
N PHE A 211 -1.84 -2.47 6.09
CA PHE A 211 -0.93 -3.58 5.85
C PHE A 211 0.17 -3.55 6.89
N THR A 212 0.48 -4.71 7.46
CA THR A 212 1.59 -4.89 8.41
C THR A 212 2.37 -6.12 8.01
N GLY A 213 3.70 -5.99 7.84
CA GLY A 213 4.49 -7.11 7.36
C GLY A 213 5.97 -6.82 7.21
N LEU A 214 6.64 -7.78 6.59
CA LEU A 214 8.06 -7.76 6.30
C LEU A 214 8.30 -7.42 4.83
N THR A 215 9.38 -6.71 4.58
CA THR A 215 9.92 -6.46 3.24
C THR A 215 11.30 -7.08 3.14
N LEU A 216 11.58 -7.73 2.03
CA LEU A 216 12.93 -8.19 1.68
C LEU A 216 13.26 -7.66 0.29
N THR A 217 14.29 -6.81 0.20
CA THR A 217 14.71 -6.21 -1.07
C THR A 217 16.14 -6.59 -1.41
N TYR A 218 16.40 -6.74 -2.70
CA TYR A 218 17.73 -6.95 -3.30
C TYR A 218 18.19 -5.65 -3.95
N THR A 219 19.39 -5.20 -3.60
CA THR A 219 20.01 -3.96 -4.10
C THR A 219 20.90 -4.23 -5.29
N PHE A 220 20.80 -3.41 -6.34
CA PHE A 220 21.60 -3.48 -7.54
C PHE A 220 21.84 -2.09 -8.15
N GLY A 221 22.79 -1.98 -9.04
CA GLY A 221 23.18 -0.74 -9.73
C GLY A 221 24.63 -0.36 -9.44
N GLU A 222 25.11 0.67 -10.15
CA GLU A 222 26.47 1.18 -9.98
C GLU A 222 26.51 2.13 -8.76
N LYS A 223 27.63 2.11 -8.04
CA LYS A 223 27.81 2.93 -6.84
C LYS A 223 28.05 4.39 -7.20
N PRO A 224 27.16 5.36 -6.87
CA PRO A 224 27.48 6.76 -7.02
C PRO A 224 28.60 7.16 -6.04
N CYS A 225 29.51 8.00 -6.49
CA CYS A 225 30.39 8.72 -5.55
C CYS A 225 29.57 9.83 -4.91
N TYR A 226 29.18 9.67 -3.65
CA TYR A 226 28.74 10.81 -2.84
C TYR A 226 30.01 11.58 -2.40
N CYS A 227 30.45 12.52 -3.23
CA CYS A 227 31.46 13.47 -2.76
C CYS A 227 30.80 14.33 -1.67
N SER A 228 31.25 14.21 -0.42
CA SER A 228 30.93 15.16 0.62
C SER A 228 31.63 16.47 0.26
N ASN A 229 30.87 17.50 -0.10
CA ASN A 229 31.36 18.89 -0.08
C ASN A 229 31.51 19.39 1.36
#